data_a4e24c33ea30f93b318fc7703f1733d8
#
_entry.id   a4e24c33ea30f93b318fc7703f1733d8
#
_cell.length_a   1.000
_cell.length_b   1.000
_cell.length_c   1.000
_cell.angle_alpha   90.00
_cell.angle_beta   90.00
_cell.angle_gamma   90.00
#
_symmetry.space_group_name_H-M   'P 1'
#
loop_
_entity.id
_entity.type
_entity.pdbx_description
1 polymer ?
#
loop_
_entity_poly.entity_id
_entity_poly.type
_entity_poly.pdbx_seq_one_letter_code
_entity_poly.pdbx_strand_id
1 'polypeptide(L)'
;MLLQKHYDKLKFVINHGSDEQLRDIGLDQKTISRLRQDISYIREMKLSTALKLYHFYFDYWATIVGIDIGTSEFLSASDLSMKKIYTDQSKEVSRIITKYQNRLIDSNMDTGKIERKFLKGLKKHINGVIKELLELYPHPRVFIIGKGSSINEQDSIYGKFFAMTHKCLYKAIEDYDEIVLIDEQFTSLICPRCNHTNKKNRTKNNHFHCQSCGYEHPNDNVVASYNIAQRFWKNNVTGKK
;
A
#
# COMPACT_ATOMS: atom_id res chain seq x y z
N MET A 1 1.98 1.11 20.23
CA MET A 1 1.88 0.54 18.87
C MET A 1 2.86 1.15 17.86
N LEU A 2 2.94 2.48 17.68
CA LEU A 2 3.92 3.13 16.77
C LEU A 2 5.38 2.82 17.12
N LEU A 3 5.76 2.91 18.40
CA LEU A 3 7.11 2.62 18.87
C LEU A 3 7.56 1.16 18.60
N GLN A 4 6.64 0.19 18.70
CA GLN A 4 6.95 -1.21 18.43
C GLN A 4 7.29 -1.45 16.97
N LYS A 5 6.51 -0.89 16.02
CA LYS A 5 6.78 -1.03 14.59
C LYS A 5 8.12 -0.44 14.16
N HIS A 6 8.53 0.68 14.75
CA HIS A 6 9.87 1.23 14.50
C HIS A 6 10.96 0.32 15.05
N TYR A 7 10.75 -0.21 16.24
CA TYR A 7 11.68 -1.16 16.87
C TYR A 7 11.88 -2.41 15.99
N ASP A 8 10.79 -2.96 15.44
CA ASP A 8 10.85 -4.15 14.58
C ASP A 8 11.65 -3.89 13.30
N LYS A 9 11.54 -2.70 12.69
CA LYS A 9 12.36 -2.32 11.53
C LYS A 9 13.85 -2.23 11.87
N LEU A 10 14.19 -1.61 13.00
CA LEU A 10 15.57 -1.53 13.46
C LEU A 10 16.14 -2.93 13.74
N LYS A 11 15.35 -3.78 14.40
CA LYS A 11 15.69 -5.18 14.64
C LYS A 11 15.93 -5.93 13.34
N PHE A 12 15.08 -5.74 12.34
CA PHE A 12 15.26 -6.34 11.03
C PHE A 12 16.60 -5.97 10.42
N VAL A 13 16.94 -4.66 10.37
CA VAL A 13 18.22 -4.18 9.82
C VAL A 13 19.41 -4.77 10.56
N ILE A 14 19.40 -4.82 11.89
CA ILE A 14 20.49 -5.37 12.70
C ILE A 14 20.70 -6.87 12.40
N ASN A 15 19.61 -7.62 12.24
CA ASN A 15 19.68 -9.06 12.03
C ASN A 15 20.06 -9.46 10.60
N HIS A 16 19.74 -8.64 9.60
CA HIS A 16 19.90 -8.98 8.18
C HIS A 16 20.98 -8.16 7.48
N GLY A 17 21.34 -6.97 7.99
CA GLY A 17 22.39 -6.15 7.43
C GLY A 17 23.78 -6.78 7.63
N SER A 18 24.68 -6.66 6.63
CA SER A 18 26.07 -7.05 6.81
C SER A 18 26.80 -6.11 7.79
N ASP A 19 27.90 -6.55 8.36
CA ASP A 19 28.72 -5.68 9.24
C ASP A 19 29.24 -4.45 8.51
N GLU A 20 29.54 -4.58 7.22
CA GLU A 20 29.96 -3.46 6.36
C GLU A 20 28.83 -2.42 6.22
N GLN A 21 27.64 -2.85 5.84
CA GLN A 21 26.46 -2.00 5.74
C GLN A 21 26.13 -1.28 7.06
N LEU A 22 26.23 -2.00 8.18
CA LEU A 22 25.98 -1.41 9.50
C LEU A 22 27.06 -0.40 9.90
N ARG A 23 28.32 -0.59 9.48
CA ARG A 23 29.38 0.38 9.68
C ARG A 23 29.19 1.63 8.82
N ASP A 24 28.75 1.49 7.58
CA ASP A 24 28.50 2.62 6.66
C ASP A 24 27.45 3.60 7.20
N ILE A 25 26.46 3.09 7.94
CA ILE A 25 25.49 3.94 8.65
C ILE A 25 25.98 4.46 10.00
N GLY A 26 27.24 4.14 10.38
CA GLY A 26 27.94 4.71 11.54
C GLY A 26 27.82 3.91 12.83
N LEU A 27 27.57 2.60 12.77
CA LEU A 27 27.76 1.71 13.91
C LEU A 27 29.19 1.20 13.94
N ASP A 28 29.82 1.22 15.11
CA ASP A 28 31.09 0.54 15.33
C ASP A 28 30.90 -0.97 15.55
N GLN A 29 31.96 -1.75 15.35
CA GLN A 29 31.94 -3.20 15.44
C GLN A 29 31.50 -3.73 16.82
N LYS A 30 31.87 -3.02 17.89
CA LYS A 30 31.49 -3.39 19.26
C LYS A 30 29.98 -3.24 19.46
N THR A 31 29.42 -2.16 18.96
CA THR A 31 27.96 -1.90 19.00
C THR A 31 27.20 -2.93 18.17
N ILE A 32 27.69 -3.27 16.96
CA ILE A 32 27.07 -4.30 16.10
C ILE A 32 27.04 -5.65 16.84
N SER A 33 28.18 -6.07 17.39
CA SER A 33 28.29 -7.34 18.12
C SER A 33 27.36 -7.38 19.34
N ARG A 34 27.29 -6.27 20.10
CA ARG A 34 26.41 -6.15 21.27
C ARG A 34 24.93 -6.26 20.89
N LEU A 35 24.51 -5.57 19.83
CA LEU A 35 23.12 -5.58 19.35
C LEU A 35 22.70 -6.97 18.82
N ARG A 36 23.62 -7.72 18.20
CA ARG A 36 23.34 -9.09 17.73
C ARG A 36 23.27 -10.10 18.85
N GLN A 37 24.05 -9.89 19.93
CA GLN A 37 23.97 -10.72 21.13
C GLN A 37 22.69 -10.48 21.92
N ASP A 38 22.34 -9.22 22.09
CA ASP A 38 21.12 -8.81 22.80
C ASP A 38 20.46 -7.60 22.10
N ILE A 39 19.43 -7.89 21.34
CA ILE A 39 18.70 -6.89 20.54
C ILE A 39 18.00 -5.82 21.40
N SER A 40 17.82 -6.07 22.71
CA SER A 40 17.19 -5.10 23.62
C SER A 40 18.00 -3.81 23.74
N TYR A 41 19.31 -3.82 23.47
CA TYR A 41 20.17 -2.65 23.43
C TYR A 41 19.80 -1.60 22.38
N ILE A 42 18.92 -1.92 21.40
CA ILE A 42 18.33 -0.92 20.52
C ILE A 42 17.68 0.23 21.31
N ARG A 43 17.10 -0.08 22.49
CA ARG A 43 16.43 0.91 23.34
C ARG A 43 17.38 1.93 23.96
N GLU A 44 18.65 1.59 24.07
CA GLU A 44 19.72 2.44 24.60
C GLU A 44 20.43 3.24 23.50
N MET A 45 20.07 2.98 22.23
CA MET A 45 20.70 3.61 21.08
C MET A 45 20.37 5.10 21.01
N LYS A 46 21.35 5.92 20.59
CA LYS A 46 21.11 7.34 20.29
C LYS A 46 20.06 7.49 19.21
N LEU A 47 19.15 8.45 19.36
CA LEU A 47 18.09 8.72 18.39
C LEU A 47 18.64 8.93 16.97
N SER A 48 19.80 9.64 16.83
CA SER A 48 20.43 9.85 15.53
C SER A 48 20.86 8.56 14.83
N THR A 49 21.32 7.57 15.59
CA THR A 49 21.69 6.25 15.06
C THR A 49 20.45 5.43 14.71
N ALA A 50 19.44 5.46 15.57
CA ALA A 50 18.17 4.81 15.30
C ALA A 50 17.48 5.36 14.02
N LEU A 51 17.54 6.68 13.79
CA LEU A 51 17.04 7.29 12.55
C LEU A 51 17.83 6.85 11.31
N LYS A 52 19.15 6.71 11.39
CA LYS A 52 19.96 6.19 10.28
C LYS A 52 19.58 4.77 9.91
N LEU A 53 19.42 3.88 10.90
CA LEU A 53 18.94 2.51 10.69
C LEU A 53 17.53 2.48 10.09
N TYR A 54 16.66 3.38 10.55
CA TYR A 54 15.29 3.50 10.04
C TYR A 54 15.28 3.90 8.56
N HIS A 55 16.05 4.92 8.17
CA HIS A 55 16.20 5.31 6.77
C HIS A 55 16.81 4.20 5.93
N PHE A 56 17.85 3.55 6.44
CA PHE A 56 18.49 2.42 5.78
C PHE A 56 17.52 1.27 5.49
N TYR A 57 16.58 0.99 6.41
CA TYR A 57 15.53 0.00 6.18
C TYR A 57 14.71 0.32 4.92
N PHE A 58 14.29 1.58 4.76
CA PHE A 58 13.49 1.98 3.60
C PHE A 58 14.31 2.08 2.32
N ASP A 59 15.57 2.49 2.40
CA ASP A 59 16.42 2.68 1.22
C ASP A 59 16.88 1.37 0.60
N TYR A 60 17.10 0.34 1.42
CA TYR A 60 17.74 -0.90 0.96
C TYR A 60 16.87 -2.16 1.09
N TRP A 61 15.91 -2.19 1.99
CA TRP A 61 15.18 -3.41 2.32
C TRP A 61 13.70 -3.36 1.99
N ALA A 62 13.01 -2.29 2.36
CA ALA A 62 11.56 -2.24 2.25
C ALA A 62 11.10 -2.00 0.80
N THR A 63 10.23 -2.86 0.31
CA THR A 63 9.48 -2.59 -0.92
C THR A 63 8.27 -1.71 -0.58
N ILE A 64 8.30 -0.45 -0.99
CA ILE A 64 7.19 0.50 -0.80
C ILE A 64 6.23 0.38 -1.97
N VAL A 65 4.99 0.02 -1.67
CA VAL A 65 3.94 -0.24 -2.66
C VAL A 65 2.73 0.62 -2.36
N GLY A 66 2.40 1.52 -3.27
CA GLY A 66 1.12 2.24 -3.23
C GLY A 66 0.00 1.39 -3.79
N ILE A 67 -1.15 1.43 -3.16
CA ILE A 67 -2.35 0.70 -3.55
C ILE A 67 -3.50 1.69 -3.72
N ASP A 68 -4.05 1.74 -4.91
CA ASP A 68 -5.29 2.43 -5.26
C ASP A 68 -6.42 1.41 -5.36
N ILE A 69 -7.49 1.59 -4.59
CA ILE A 69 -8.64 0.69 -4.56
C ILE A 69 -9.81 1.41 -5.23
N GLY A 70 -10.26 0.88 -6.35
CA GLY A 70 -11.31 1.45 -7.16
C GLY A 70 -12.51 0.52 -7.35
N THR A 71 -13.52 1.02 -8.06
CA THR A 71 -14.75 0.28 -8.37
C THR A 71 -14.77 -0.24 -9.80
N SER A 72 -14.08 0.40 -10.73
CA SER A 72 -13.96 0.00 -12.13
C SER A 72 -12.87 -1.07 -12.34
N GLU A 73 -11.71 -0.83 -11.74
CA GLU A 73 -10.63 -1.78 -11.54
C GLU A 73 -10.50 -1.96 -10.03
N PHE A 74 -10.58 -3.19 -9.56
CA PHE A 74 -10.64 -3.46 -8.13
C PHE A 74 -9.43 -2.89 -7.39
N LEU A 75 -8.24 -3.13 -7.93
CA LEU A 75 -7.00 -2.74 -7.29
C LEU A 75 -5.92 -2.49 -8.33
N SER A 76 -5.24 -1.37 -8.19
CA SER A 76 -3.99 -1.09 -8.86
C SER A 76 -2.89 -0.86 -7.84
N ALA A 77 -1.72 -1.43 -8.06
CA ALA A 77 -0.57 -1.27 -7.18
C ALA A 77 0.70 -0.98 -7.98
N SER A 78 1.57 -0.15 -7.42
CA SER A 78 2.86 0.20 -8.01
C SER A 78 3.92 0.42 -6.95
N ASP A 79 5.14 -0.03 -7.21
CA ASP A 79 6.31 0.38 -6.44
C ASP A 79 6.76 1.81 -6.81
N LEU A 80 7.73 2.34 -6.06
CA LEU A 80 8.30 3.67 -6.30
C LEU A 80 9.06 3.81 -7.62
N SER A 81 9.39 2.70 -8.28
CA SER A 81 10.10 2.69 -9.56
C SER A 81 9.17 2.59 -10.76
N MET A 82 7.89 2.28 -10.55
CA MET A 82 6.92 1.89 -11.58
C MET A 82 7.37 0.70 -12.46
N LYS A 83 8.31 -0.10 -11.98
CA LYS A 83 8.78 -1.31 -12.69
C LYS A 83 7.93 -2.54 -12.36
N LYS A 84 7.43 -2.60 -11.13
CA LYS A 84 6.51 -3.63 -10.69
C LYS A 84 5.13 -3.01 -10.54
N ILE A 85 4.23 -3.38 -11.43
CA ILE A 85 2.87 -2.87 -11.49
C ILE A 85 1.92 -4.05 -11.43
N TYR A 86 0.88 -3.94 -10.61
CA TYR A 86 -0.25 -4.86 -10.58
C TYR A 86 -1.54 -4.12 -10.88
N THR A 87 -2.42 -4.73 -11.65
CA THR A 87 -3.78 -4.22 -11.90
C THR A 87 -4.75 -5.39 -12.03
N ASP A 88 -5.77 -5.43 -11.18
CA ASP A 88 -6.86 -6.40 -11.35
C ASP A 88 -7.83 -5.96 -12.46
N GLN A 89 -7.67 -6.52 -13.63
CA GLN A 89 -8.49 -6.27 -14.81
C GLN A 89 -9.67 -7.25 -14.93
N SER A 90 -9.89 -8.10 -13.95
CA SER A 90 -10.88 -9.20 -14.06
C SER A 90 -12.33 -8.74 -14.15
N LYS A 91 -12.63 -7.51 -13.71
CA LYS A 91 -13.99 -6.96 -13.53
C LYS A 91 -14.87 -7.83 -12.61
N GLU A 92 -14.28 -8.77 -11.88
CA GLU A 92 -15.01 -9.72 -11.04
C GLU A 92 -15.72 -9.02 -9.89
N VAL A 93 -15.08 -8.00 -9.28
CA VAL A 93 -15.72 -7.19 -8.23
C VAL A 93 -16.98 -6.51 -8.76
N SER A 94 -16.92 -5.89 -9.92
CA SER A 94 -18.08 -5.25 -10.55
C SER A 94 -19.19 -6.27 -10.82
N ARG A 95 -18.86 -7.47 -11.30
CA ARG A 95 -19.82 -8.55 -11.54
C ARG A 95 -20.48 -9.03 -10.23
N ILE A 96 -19.68 -9.19 -9.17
CA ILE A 96 -20.18 -9.59 -7.84
C ILE A 96 -21.12 -8.53 -7.29
N ILE A 97 -20.78 -7.26 -7.38
CA ILE A 97 -21.61 -6.12 -6.93
C ILE A 97 -22.93 -6.07 -7.72
N THR A 98 -22.86 -6.09 -9.05
CA THR A 98 -24.05 -6.05 -9.92
C THR A 98 -24.98 -7.22 -9.61
N LYS A 99 -24.43 -8.42 -9.47
CA LYS A 99 -25.23 -9.62 -9.11
C LYS A 99 -25.90 -9.50 -7.74
N TYR A 100 -25.23 -8.87 -6.78
CA TYR A 100 -25.79 -8.60 -5.46
C TYR A 100 -26.94 -7.58 -5.55
N GLN A 101 -26.73 -6.47 -6.24
CA GLN A 101 -27.75 -5.42 -6.43
C GLN A 101 -29.00 -5.97 -7.12
N ASN A 102 -28.84 -6.73 -8.21
CA ASN A 102 -29.96 -7.32 -8.94
C ASN A 102 -30.79 -8.28 -8.06
N ARG A 103 -30.14 -9.02 -7.17
CA ARG A 103 -30.83 -9.92 -6.23
C ARG A 103 -31.57 -9.23 -5.10
N LEU A 104 -31.13 -8.03 -4.69
CA LEU A 104 -31.84 -7.22 -3.70
C LEU A 104 -33.14 -6.62 -4.25
N ILE A 105 -33.20 -6.41 -5.58
CA ILE A 105 -34.42 -5.93 -6.25
C ILE A 105 -35.49 -7.03 -6.30
N ASP A 106 -35.09 -8.30 -6.29
CA ASP A 106 -36.00 -9.43 -6.29
C ASP A 106 -36.55 -9.67 -4.87
N SER A 107 -37.76 -9.11 -4.61
CA SER A 107 -38.37 -8.95 -3.28
C SER A 107 -38.68 -10.23 -2.52
N ASN A 108 -38.51 -11.42 -3.14
CA ASN A 108 -38.86 -12.72 -2.55
C ASN A 108 -37.66 -13.43 -1.91
N MET A 109 -36.48 -12.84 -1.84
CA MET A 109 -35.28 -13.50 -1.32
C MET A 109 -34.89 -12.99 0.08
N ASP A 110 -34.44 -13.92 0.94
CA ASP A 110 -33.81 -13.61 2.23
C ASP A 110 -32.52 -12.72 2.00
N THR A 111 -32.63 -11.47 2.36
CA THR A 111 -31.54 -10.46 2.19
C THR A 111 -30.26 -10.87 2.92
N GLY A 112 -30.36 -11.49 4.10
CA GLY A 112 -29.20 -11.98 4.84
C GLY A 112 -28.48 -13.14 4.13
N LYS A 113 -29.22 -13.97 3.42
CA LYS A 113 -28.62 -15.07 2.63
C LYS A 113 -27.93 -14.53 1.36
N ILE A 114 -28.50 -13.50 0.74
CA ILE A 114 -27.91 -12.80 -0.41
C ILE A 114 -26.60 -12.15 0.03
N GLU A 115 -26.60 -11.40 1.13
CA GLU A 115 -25.43 -10.69 1.64
C GLU A 115 -24.30 -11.66 2.01
N ARG A 116 -24.59 -12.77 2.69
CA ARG A 116 -23.57 -13.79 2.99
C ARG A 116 -22.89 -14.35 1.74
N LYS A 117 -23.68 -14.62 0.68
CA LYS A 117 -23.12 -15.08 -0.60
C LYS A 117 -22.27 -14.03 -1.29
N PHE A 118 -22.71 -12.77 -1.25
CA PHE A 118 -21.96 -11.62 -1.76
C PHE A 118 -20.60 -11.50 -1.05
N LEU A 119 -20.60 -11.43 0.28
CA LEU A 119 -19.38 -11.28 1.06
C LEU A 119 -18.43 -12.47 0.89
N LYS A 120 -18.95 -13.70 0.73
CA LYS A 120 -18.12 -14.89 0.46
C LYS A 120 -17.43 -14.83 -0.90
N GLY A 121 -18.16 -14.43 -1.96
CA GLY A 121 -17.61 -14.27 -3.31
C GLY A 121 -16.56 -13.19 -3.35
N LEU A 122 -16.86 -12.03 -2.77
CA LEU A 122 -15.96 -10.90 -2.68
C LEU A 122 -14.66 -11.26 -1.95
N LYS A 123 -14.75 -11.89 -0.77
CA LYS A 123 -13.60 -12.33 0.00
C LYS A 123 -12.70 -13.29 -0.77
N LYS A 124 -13.30 -14.22 -1.54
CA LYS A 124 -12.54 -15.18 -2.35
C LYS A 124 -11.69 -14.45 -3.41
N HIS A 125 -12.30 -13.49 -4.11
CA HIS A 125 -11.58 -12.72 -5.13
C HIS A 125 -10.48 -11.85 -4.50
N ILE A 126 -10.80 -11.10 -3.45
CA ILE A 126 -9.83 -10.25 -2.72
C ILE A 126 -8.62 -11.06 -2.26
N ASN A 127 -8.82 -12.25 -1.68
CA ASN A 127 -7.71 -13.09 -1.24
C ASN A 127 -6.83 -13.57 -2.40
N GLY A 128 -7.42 -13.82 -3.58
CA GLY A 128 -6.66 -14.15 -4.80
C GLY A 128 -5.74 -13.00 -5.22
N VAL A 129 -6.30 -11.80 -5.32
CA VAL A 129 -5.54 -10.58 -5.66
C VAL A 129 -4.44 -10.29 -4.64
N ILE A 130 -4.72 -10.41 -3.34
CA ILE A 130 -3.72 -10.20 -2.30
C ILE A 130 -2.57 -11.21 -2.42
N LYS A 131 -2.86 -12.48 -2.72
CA LYS A 131 -1.82 -13.49 -2.95
C LYS A 131 -0.90 -13.09 -4.10
N GLU A 132 -1.46 -12.65 -5.23
CA GLU A 132 -0.68 -12.18 -6.38
C GLU A 132 0.18 -10.96 -6.03
N LEU A 133 -0.34 -10.01 -5.22
CA LEU A 133 0.44 -8.88 -4.72
C LEU A 133 1.62 -9.33 -3.86
N LEU A 134 1.41 -10.29 -2.94
CA LEU A 134 2.45 -10.79 -2.06
C LEU A 134 3.54 -11.55 -2.85
N GLU A 135 3.18 -12.22 -3.94
CA GLU A 135 4.13 -12.89 -4.84
C GLU A 135 4.92 -11.90 -5.72
N LEU A 136 4.28 -10.79 -6.15
CA LEU A 136 4.91 -9.79 -7.01
C LEU A 136 5.93 -8.93 -6.29
N TYR A 137 5.60 -8.49 -5.07
CA TYR A 137 6.43 -7.55 -4.31
C TYR A 137 7.26 -8.29 -3.26
N PRO A 138 8.61 -8.15 -3.28
CA PRO A 138 9.47 -8.84 -2.33
C PRO A 138 9.30 -8.31 -0.90
N HIS A 139 9.37 -9.21 0.05
CA HIS A 139 9.36 -8.94 1.49
C HIS A 139 10.71 -8.37 1.96
N PRO A 140 10.77 -7.45 2.95
CA PRO A 140 9.64 -6.84 3.65
C PRO A 140 8.93 -5.75 2.83
N ARG A 141 7.61 -5.63 3.01
CA ARG A 141 6.74 -4.73 2.23
C ARG A 141 6.11 -3.66 3.12
N VAL A 142 5.98 -2.46 2.56
CA VAL A 142 5.18 -1.39 3.16
C VAL A 142 4.07 -1.02 2.16
N PHE A 143 2.87 -1.54 2.41
CA PHE A 143 1.69 -1.24 1.60
C PHE A 143 1.07 0.08 2.04
N ILE A 144 1.02 1.04 1.15
CA ILE A 144 0.42 2.34 1.37
C ILE A 144 -0.93 2.36 0.67
N ILE A 145 -2.00 2.54 1.44
CA ILE A 145 -3.38 2.49 0.92
C ILE A 145 -4.04 3.85 1.14
N GLY A 146 -4.76 4.32 0.14
CA GLY A 146 -5.64 5.47 0.28
C GLY A 146 -6.75 5.19 1.30
N LYS A 147 -7.11 6.18 2.13
CA LYS A 147 -8.19 6.03 3.12
C LYS A 147 -9.58 5.93 2.49
N GLY A 148 -9.70 6.27 1.20
CA GLY A 148 -10.98 6.37 0.50
C GLY A 148 -11.81 7.54 1.01
N SER A 149 -11.96 8.60 0.23
CA SER A 149 -12.77 9.77 0.62
C SER A 149 -14.28 9.47 0.72
N SER A 150 -14.71 8.34 0.17
CA SER A 150 -16.12 7.87 0.13
C SER A 150 -16.51 6.92 1.25
N ILE A 151 -15.63 6.67 2.24
CA ILE A 151 -15.90 5.73 3.37
C ILE A 151 -16.93 6.30 4.38
N ASN A 152 -17.44 7.50 4.19
CA ASN A 152 -18.48 8.05 5.08
C ASN A 152 -19.81 7.26 5.09
N GLU A 153 -19.96 6.28 4.22
CA GLU A 153 -21.09 5.35 4.19
C GLU A 153 -20.61 3.93 4.53
N GLN A 154 -20.29 3.66 5.80
CA GLN A 154 -19.86 2.33 6.26
C GLN A 154 -20.84 1.21 5.91
N ASP A 155 -22.12 1.52 5.78
CA ASP A 155 -23.17 0.59 5.40
C ASP A 155 -23.35 0.43 3.88
N SER A 156 -22.66 1.24 3.08
CA SER A 156 -22.70 1.10 1.64
C SER A 156 -21.99 -0.19 1.17
N ILE A 157 -22.37 -0.70 0.00
CA ILE A 157 -21.67 -1.83 -0.64
C ILE A 157 -20.18 -1.55 -0.78
N TYR A 158 -19.82 -0.33 -1.11
CA TYR A 158 -18.44 0.11 -1.28
C TYR A 158 -17.70 0.20 0.07
N GLY A 159 -18.35 0.69 1.12
CA GLY A 159 -17.78 0.70 2.46
C GLY A 159 -17.46 -0.72 2.96
N LYS A 160 -18.39 -1.68 2.79
CA LYS A 160 -18.18 -3.10 3.10
C LYS A 160 -17.04 -3.71 2.28
N PHE A 161 -16.93 -3.33 1.03
CA PHE A 161 -15.86 -3.76 0.12
C PHE A 161 -14.48 -3.26 0.60
N PHE A 162 -14.32 -1.98 0.88
CA PHE A 162 -13.09 -1.40 1.41
C PHE A 162 -12.67 -2.05 2.74
N ALA A 163 -13.62 -2.13 3.68
CA ALA A 163 -13.37 -2.75 4.99
C ALA A 163 -12.91 -4.21 4.87
N MET A 164 -13.50 -4.96 3.93
CA MET A 164 -13.11 -6.35 3.68
C MET A 164 -11.71 -6.44 3.07
N THR A 165 -11.37 -5.58 2.11
CA THR A 165 -10.05 -5.53 1.48
C THR A 165 -8.97 -5.27 2.52
N HIS A 166 -9.15 -4.24 3.36
CA HIS A 166 -8.25 -3.95 4.47
C HIS A 166 -8.10 -5.15 5.41
N LYS A 167 -9.23 -5.74 5.85
CA LYS A 167 -9.21 -6.91 6.75
C LYS A 167 -8.48 -8.11 6.16
N CYS A 168 -8.66 -8.37 4.86
CA CYS A 168 -7.98 -9.47 4.18
C CYS A 168 -6.47 -9.20 4.07
N LEU A 169 -6.08 -7.98 3.71
CA LEU A 169 -4.68 -7.60 3.59
C LEU A 169 -3.97 -7.66 4.96
N TYR A 170 -4.57 -7.10 6.02
CA TYR A 170 -4.02 -7.19 7.40
C TYR A 170 -3.82 -8.63 7.89
N LYS A 171 -4.60 -9.59 7.39
CA LYS A 171 -4.46 -11.00 7.75
C LYS A 171 -3.43 -11.75 6.92
N ALA A 172 -3.07 -11.20 5.77
CA ALA A 172 -2.19 -11.85 4.81
C ALA A 172 -0.73 -11.38 4.90
N ILE A 173 -0.48 -10.22 5.51
CA ILE A 173 0.87 -9.70 5.69
C ILE A 173 1.68 -10.55 6.65
N GLU A 174 2.98 -10.62 6.39
CA GLU A 174 3.97 -11.36 7.17
C GLU A 174 4.66 -10.47 8.21
N ASP A 175 5.50 -11.07 9.07
CA ASP A 175 6.33 -10.33 10.01
C ASP A 175 7.20 -9.31 9.24
N TYR A 176 7.32 -8.09 9.79
CA TYR A 176 7.99 -6.93 9.18
C TYR A 176 7.28 -6.25 8.01
N ASP A 177 6.21 -6.83 7.45
CA ASP A 177 5.33 -6.09 6.55
C ASP A 177 4.54 -5.03 7.31
N GLU A 178 4.17 -3.97 6.62
CA GLU A 178 3.37 -2.88 7.20
C GLU A 178 2.27 -2.42 6.25
N ILE A 179 1.13 -2.02 6.83
CA ILE A 179 0.08 -1.31 6.11
C ILE A 179 -0.04 0.09 6.70
N VAL A 180 0.05 1.09 5.84
CA VAL A 180 -0.09 2.50 6.18
C VAL A 180 -1.25 3.10 5.41
N LEU A 181 -2.16 3.76 6.13
CA LEU A 181 -3.29 4.48 5.52
C LEU A 181 -2.95 5.95 5.39
N ILE A 182 -3.07 6.50 4.18
CA ILE A 182 -2.83 7.92 3.92
C ILE A 182 -4.03 8.60 3.28
N ASP A 183 -4.08 9.92 3.37
CA ASP A 183 -5.00 10.72 2.57
C ASP A 183 -4.57 10.65 1.09
N GLU A 184 -5.50 10.18 0.24
CA GLU A 184 -5.27 9.96 -1.18
C GLU A 184 -5.80 11.11 -2.07
N GLN A 185 -6.28 12.22 -1.49
CA GLN A 185 -6.85 13.31 -2.28
C GLN A 185 -5.92 13.74 -3.41
N PHE A 186 -6.46 13.83 -4.61
CA PHE A 186 -5.78 14.26 -5.85
C PHE A 186 -4.66 13.35 -6.37
N THR A 187 -4.37 12.21 -5.76
CA THR A 187 -3.29 11.32 -6.24
C THR A 187 -3.47 10.89 -7.69
N SER A 188 -4.71 10.69 -8.15
CA SER A 188 -5.03 10.38 -9.55
C SER A 188 -4.92 11.57 -10.51
N LEU A 189 -4.71 12.79 -10.00
CA LEU A 189 -4.63 14.03 -10.80
C LEU A 189 -3.22 14.59 -10.91
N ILE A 190 -2.30 14.12 -10.06
CA ILE A 190 -0.91 14.61 -9.98
C ILE A 190 -0.04 13.91 -11.02
N CYS A 191 0.69 14.69 -11.81
CA CYS A 191 1.69 14.13 -12.71
C CYS A 191 2.89 13.59 -11.94
N PRO A 192 3.28 12.32 -12.09
CA PRO A 192 4.43 11.75 -11.40
C PRO A 192 5.77 12.37 -11.83
N ARG A 193 5.82 12.97 -13.04
CA ARG A 193 7.04 13.57 -13.61
C ARG A 193 7.25 15.01 -13.19
N CYS A 194 6.22 15.87 -13.24
CA CYS A 194 6.36 17.32 -13.00
C CYS A 194 5.53 17.84 -11.82
N ASN A 195 4.82 16.99 -11.11
CA ASN A 195 3.90 17.32 -10.01
C ASN A 195 2.73 18.27 -10.38
N HIS A 196 2.51 18.57 -11.68
CA HIS A 196 1.36 19.35 -12.12
C HIS A 196 0.06 18.64 -11.77
N THR A 197 -0.85 19.33 -11.10
CA THR A 197 -2.16 18.80 -10.68
C THR A 197 -3.26 19.41 -11.50
N ASN A 198 -3.99 18.59 -12.27
CA ASN A 198 -5.12 19.07 -13.09
C ASN A 198 -6.13 17.94 -13.31
N LYS A 199 -7.44 18.26 -13.21
CA LYS A 199 -8.51 17.30 -13.50
C LYS A 199 -8.46 16.78 -14.94
N LYS A 200 -7.97 17.59 -15.89
CA LYS A 200 -7.80 17.20 -17.29
C LYS A 200 -6.65 16.21 -17.54
N ASN A 201 -5.81 15.95 -16.54
CA ASN A 201 -4.77 14.92 -16.63
C ASN A 201 -5.38 13.51 -16.74
N ARG A 202 -6.61 13.30 -16.21
CA ARG A 202 -7.37 12.06 -16.41
C ARG A 202 -8.24 12.19 -17.66
N THR A 203 -8.15 11.22 -18.54
CA THR A 203 -9.00 11.14 -19.73
C THR A 203 -10.15 10.15 -19.52
N LYS A 204 -11.16 10.18 -20.42
CA LYS A 204 -12.36 9.33 -20.32
C LYS A 204 -12.09 7.82 -20.36
N ASN A 205 -10.93 7.39 -20.83
CA ASN A 205 -10.58 5.97 -21.02
C ASN A 205 -9.62 5.43 -19.95
N ASN A 206 -9.64 5.98 -18.73
CA ASN A 206 -8.69 5.65 -17.66
C ASN A 206 -7.21 5.88 -18.04
N HIS A 207 -6.97 6.72 -19.04
CA HIS A 207 -5.63 7.07 -19.48
C HIS A 207 -5.19 8.39 -18.82
N PHE A 208 -3.93 8.45 -18.42
CA PHE A 208 -3.34 9.66 -17.85
C PHE A 208 -2.53 10.41 -18.91
N HIS A 209 -2.79 11.71 -19.05
CA HIS A 209 -2.03 12.61 -19.94
C HIS A 209 -1.79 13.96 -19.24
N CYS A 210 -0.57 14.26 -18.90
CA CYS A 210 -0.22 15.51 -18.22
C CYS A 210 -0.35 16.71 -19.13
N GLN A 211 -1.21 17.66 -18.78
CA GLN A 211 -1.45 18.88 -19.56
C GLN A 211 -0.25 19.85 -19.52
N SER A 212 0.74 19.64 -18.66
CA SER A 212 1.92 20.53 -18.53
C SER A 212 3.14 19.98 -19.23
N CYS A 213 3.52 18.71 -18.99
CA CYS A 213 4.77 18.15 -19.49
C CYS A 213 4.60 17.04 -20.51
N GLY A 214 3.37 16.71 -20.90
CA GLY A 214 3.08 15.65 -21.86
C GLY A 214 3.36 14.22 -21.38
N TYR A 215 3.61 13.99 -20.08
CA TYR A 215 3.78 12.64 -19.55
C TYR A 215 2.47 11.86 -19.74
N GLU A 216 2.58 10.64 -20.26
CA GLU A 216 1.46 9.74 -20.50
C GLU A 216 1.61 8.41 -19.79
N HIS A 217 0.48 7.83 -19.38
CA HIS A 217 0.39 6.46 -18.88
C HIS A 217 -0.95 5.84 -19.28
N PRO A 218 -0.98 4.58 -19.77
CA PRO A 218 -2.21 3.95 -20.27
C PRO A 218 -3.25 3.65 -19.18
N ASN A 219 -2.87 3.75 -17.90
CA ASN A 219 -3.77 3.50 -16.77
C ASN A 219 -3.55 4.54 -15.67
N ASP A 220 -4.57 5.36 -15.39
CA ASP A 220 -4.53 6.44 -14.40
C ASP A 220 -4.61 5.92 -12.95
N ASN A 221 -5.15 4.71 -12.71
CA ASN A 221 -5.14 4.07 -11.40
C ASN A 221 -3.72 3.62 -11.01
N VAL A 222 -2.88 3.22 -11.99
CA VAL A 222 -1.46 2.95 -11.75
C VAL A 222 -0.73 4.25 -11.38
N VAL A 223 -1.05 5.36 -12.03
CA VAL A 223 -0.50 6.67 -11.65
C VAL A 223 -0.94 7.07 -10.24
N ALA A 224 -2.20 6.81 -9.88
CA ALA A 224 -2.71 7.07 -8.54
C ALA A 224 -1.96 6.22 -7.48
N SER A 225 -1.79 4.93 -7.72
CA SER A 225 -1.06 4.03 -6.80
C SER A 225 0.40 4.44 -6.61
N TYR A 226 1.09 4.82 -7.69
CA TYR A 226 2.44 5.38 -7.60
C TYR A 226 2.48 6.68 -6.76
N ASN A 227 1.56 7.60 -7.00
CA ASN A 227 1.49 8.86 -6.26
C ASN A 227 1.16 8.67 -4.77
N ILE A 228 0.40 7.63 -4.43
CA ILE A 228 0.16 7.18 -3.05
C ILE A 228 1.50 6.77 -2.40
N ALA A 229 2.29 5.91 -3.05
CA ALA A 229 3.61 5.51 -2.56
C ALA A 229 4.56 6.71 -2.42
N GLN A 230 4.61 7.59 -3.43
CA GLN A 230 5.43 8.80 -3.44
C GLN A 230 5.08 9.78 -2.32
N ARG A 231 3.78 9.95 -2.01
CA ARG A 231 3.33 10.82 -0.92
C ARG A 231 3.81 10.30 0.43
N PHE A 232 3.71 9.01 0.65
CA PHE A 232 4.26 8.38 1.86
C PHE A 232 5.77 8.59 1.95
N TRP A 233 6.50 8.30 0.87
CA TRP A 233 7.95 8.44 0.82
C TRP A 233 8.41 9.86 1.16
N LYS A 234 7.84 10.86 0.51
CA LYS A 234 8.17 12.27 0.74
C LYS A 234 7.91 12.70 2.19
N ASN A 235 6.78 12.30 2.75
CA ASN A 235 6.35 12.76 4.06
C ASN A 235 7.03 12.04 5.24
N ASN A 236 7.40 10.77 5.06
CA ASN A 236 7.84 9.91 6.18
C ASN A 236 9.29 9.46 6.09
N VAL A 237 9.87 9.43 4.90
CA VAL A 237 11.24 8.94 4.71
C VAL A 237 12.20 10.08 4.38
N THR A 238 11.91 10.93 3.39
CA THR A 238 12.85 12.01 3.00
C THR A 238 12.74 13.27 3.86
N GLY A 239 11.66 13.43 4.63
CA GLY A 239 11.42 14.61 5.46
C GLY A 239 11.32 15.94 4.69
N LYS A 240 11.25 15.90 3.37
CA LYS A 240 11.04 17.10 2.54
C LYS A 240 9.55 17.41 2.50
N LYS A 241 9.16 18.43 3.26
CA LYS A 241 7.84 19.08 3.14
C LYS A 241 7.76 19.91 1.87
#